data_0c7c271145a2fc2a03f60021d17bee76
#
_entry.id   0c7c271145a2fc2a03f60021d17bee76
#
_cell.length_a   1.000
_cell.length_b   1.000
_cell.length_c   1.000
_cell.angle_alpha   90.00
_cell.angle_beta   90.00
_cell.angle_gamma   90.00
#
_symmetry.space_group_name_H-M   'P 1'
#
loop_
_entity.id
_entity.type
_entity.pdbx_description
1 polymer ?
#
loop_
_entity_poly.entity_id
_entity_poly.type
_entity_poly.pdbx_seq_one_letter_code
_entity_poly.pdbx_strand_id
1 'polypeptide(L)'
;NYIPELYRRGVKNFVVTNVPKGYASDYPGANFLKVVNTLEALQRLAERHRDEFNIPIVGITGSNGKTMVKEWLYQLLSPSMFVTRSPRSYNSQIGVPLSVWLMNEQTQVGVFEAGISMPGEMLALRDIIQPTIAVLTNLGAAHQENFSSMEEKCREKLILFHDAETVIYDGDDEVISKVIAEYPDY
;
A
#
# COMPACT_ATOMS: atom_id res chain seq x y z
N ASN A 1 6.09 23.73 -6.33
CA ASN A 1 6.72 23.77 -5.02
C ASN A 1 5.69 24.22 -3.98
N TYR A 2 5.29 23.34 -3.06
CA TYR A 2 4.24 23.60 -2.06
C TYR A 2 4.79 24.15 -0.74
N ILE A 3 6.12 24.26 -0.56
CA ILE A 3 6.76 24.65 0.70
C ILE A 3 6.27 26.03 1.19
N PRO A 4 6.21 27.08 0.37
CA PRO A 4 5.77 28.39 0.84
C PRO A 4 4.33 28.40 1.37
N GLU A 5 3.43 27.65 0.70
CA GLU A 5 2.04 27.55 1.12
C GLU A 5 1.91 26.75 2.43
N LEU A 6 2.54 25.58 2.51
CA LEU A 6 2.52 24.74 3.70
C LEU A 6 3.15 25.43 4.90
N TYR A 7 4.25 26.17 4.69
CA TYR A 7 4.88 26.96 5.75
C TYR A 7 3.94 28.03 6.30
N ARG A 8 3.22 28.77 5.43
CA ARG A 8 2.20 29.76 5.86
C ARG A 8 1.04 29.12 6.63
N ARG A 9 0.75 27.85 6.37
CA ARG A 9 -0.25 27.03 7.10
C ARG A 9 0.30 26.45 8.41
N GLY A 10 1.55 26.79 8.80
CA GLY A 10 2.15 26.37 10.05
C GLY A 10 2.98 25.10 10.00
N VAL A 11 3.13 24.45 8.83
CA VAL A 11 4.03 23.29 8.69
C VAL A 11 5.47 23.74 8.85
N LYS A 12 6.22 23.07 9.72
CA LYS A 12 7.61 23.41 10.03
C LYS A 12 8.61 22.31 9.67
N ASN A 13 8.16 21.09 9.42
CA ASN A 13 9.05 19.99 9.11
C ASN A 13 8.79 19.52 7.67
N PHE A 14 9.84 19.46 6.87
CA PHE A 14 9.77 19.13 5.45
C PHE A 14 10.77 18.03 5.11
N VAL A 15 10.31 16.99 4.43
CA VAL A 15 11.18 15.99 3.78
C VAL A 15 11.30 16.37 2.30
N VAL A 16 12.51 16.59 1.81
CA VAL A 16 12.77 17.16 0.49
C VAL A 16 13.96 16.49 -0.20
N THR A 17 13.97 16.47 -1.52
CA THR A 17 15.17 16.09 -2.28
C THR A 17 16.16 17.25 -2.37
N ASN A 18 15.67 18.47 -2.42
CA ASN A 18 16.48 19.68 -2.49
C ASN A 18 16.02 20.71 -1.46
N VAL A 19 16.92 21.11 -0.58
CA VAL A 19 16.66 22.19 0.38
C VAL A 19 16.60 23.53 -0.39
N PRO A 20 15.55 24.35 -0.22
CA PRO A 20 15.46 25.65 -0.88
C PRO A 20 16.66 26.53 -0.55
N LYS A 21 17.19 27.24 -1.56
CA LYS A 21 18.20 28.28 -1.30
C LYS A 21 17.59 29.38 -0.42
N GLY A 22 18.35 29.87 0.54
CA GLY A 22 17.86 30.90 1.46
C GLY A 22 16.85 30.39 2.51
N TYR A 23 16.73 29.09 2.71
CA TYR A 23 15.73 28.51 3.61
C TYR A 23 15.75 29.08 5.04
N ALA A 24 16.92 29.46 5.55
CA ALA A 24 17.07 29.95 6.91
C ALA A 24 16.42 31.36 7.08
N SER A 25 16.49 32.21 6.05
CA SER A 25 15.83 33.51 6.02
C SER A 25 14.36 33.45 5.64
N ASP A 26 14.01 32.58 4.66
CA ASP A 26 12.68 32.54 4.06
C ASP A 26 11.70 31.70 4.90
N TYR A 27 12.22 30.72 5.68
CA TYR A 27 11.43 29.81 6.50
C TYR A 27 12.02 29.68 7.92
N PRO A 28 12.07 30.76 8.70
CA PRO A 28 12.66 30.72 10.04
C PRO A 28 11.96 29.72 10.95
N GLY A 29 12.76 28.87 11.61
CA GLY A 29 12.28 27.79 12.47
C GLY A 29 11.69 26.59 11.73
N ALA A 30 11.85 26.48 10.42
CA ALA A 30 11.55 25.26 9.68
C ALA A 30 12.75 24.32 9.63
N ASN A 31 12.47 23.02 9.69
CA ASN A 31 13.43 21.93 9.54
C ASN A 31 13.29 21.28 8.17
N PHE A 32 14.40 21.00 7.52
CA PHE A 32 14.45 20.35 6.23
C PHE A 32 15.29 19.07 6.33
N LEU A 33 14.63 17.92 6.20
CA LEU A 33 15.29 16.62 6.07
C LEU A 33 15.53 16.34 4.58
N LYS A 34 16.80 16.38 4.16
CA LYS A 34 17.18 16.06 2.78
C LYS A 34 17.27 14.55 2.60
N VAL A 35 16.57 14.03 1.60
CA VAL A 35 16.58 12.62 1.20
C VAL A 35 16.89 12.50 -0.30
N VAL A 36 17.28 11.30 -0.75
CA VAL A 36 17.52 11.02 -2.17
C VAL A 36 16.19 10.94 -2.94
N ASN A 37 15.20 10.28 -2.35
CA ASN A 37 13.88 10.06 -2.94
C ASN A 37 12.80 10.25 -1.88
N THR A 38 11.89 11.19 -2.09
CA THR A 38 10.82 11.50 -1.12
C THR A 38 9.72 10.44 -1.11
N LEU A 39 9.48 9.73 -2.23
CA LEU A 39 8.54 8.61 -2.26
C LEU A 39 9.07 7.45 -1.43
N GLU A 40 10.32 7.05 -1.65
CA GLU A 40 10.98 6.01 -0.86
C GLU A 40 11.00 6.37 0.64
N ALA A 41 11.28 7.63 0.98
CA ALA A 41 11.24 8.09 2.36
C ALA A 41 9.85 7.94 2.99
N LEU A 42 8.79 8.28 2.25
CA LEU A 42 7.40 8.09 2.69
C LEU A 42 7.08 6.59 2.90
N GLN A 43 7.49 5.75 1.96
CA GLN A 43 7.29 4.29 2.03
C GLN A 43 7.98 3.68 3.23
N ARG A 44 9.26 4.01 3.47
CA ARG A 44 10.01 3.54 4.64
C ARG A 44 9.45 4.02 5.97
N LEU A 45 8.93 5.25 6.02
CA LEU A 45 8.27 5.74 7.22
C LEU A 45 6.97 4.96 7.50
N ALA A 46 6.20 4.64 6.46
CA ALA A 46 4.98 3.86 6.61
C ALA A 46 5.27 2.39 6.97
N GLU A 47 6.29 1.78 6.37
CA GLU A 47 6.80 0.45 6.72
C GLU A 47 7.19 0.41 8.21
N ARG A 48 8.00 1.37 8.67
CA ARG A 48 8.40 1.45 10.07
C ARG A 48 7.22 1.68 11.01
N HIS A 49 6.25 2.49 10.62
CA HIS A 49 5.01 2.65 11.38
C HIS A 49 4.20 1.36 11.43
N ARG A 50 4.13 0.60 10.32
CA ARG A 50 3.46 -0.71 10.25
C ARG A 50 4.08 -1.74 11.20
N ASP A 51 5.40 -1.74 11.37
CA ASP A 51 6.12 -2.66 12.25
C ASP A 51 5.72 -2.52 13.75
N GLU A 52 5.13 -1.40 14.13
CA GLU A 52 4.68 -1.20 15.53
C GLU A 52 3.39 -1.98 15.85
N PHE A 53 2.74 -2.61 14.85
CA PHE A 53 1.45 -3.27 15.01
C PHE A 53 1.53 -4.78 14.74
N ASN A 54 1.30 -5.58 15.78
CA ASN A 54 1.18 -7.03 15.67
C ASN A 54 -0.30 -7.45 15.68
N ILE A 55 -1.01 -7.14 14.59
CA ILE A 55 -2.44 -7.38 14.40
C ILE A 55 -2.70 -7.98 13.03
N PRO A 56 -3.87 -8.63 12.81
CA PRO A 56 -4.23 -9.12 11.48
C PRO A 56 -4.31 -7.99 10.45
N ILE A 57 -3.70 -8.21 9.30
CA ILE A 57 -3.72 -7.29 8.16
C ILE A 57 -4.20 -8.02 6.93
N VAL A 58 -5.28 -7.51 6.34
CA VAL A 58 -5.80 -7.98 5.06
C VAL A 58 -5.25 -7.11 3.94
N GLY A 59 -4.42 -7.69 3.09
CA GLY A 59 -3.93 -7.07 1.86
C GLY A 59 -4.77 -7.53 0.66
N ILE A 60 -5.35 -6.59 -0.08
CA ILE A 60 -6.25 -6.90 -1.19
C ILE A 60 -5.66 -6.40 -2.50
N THR A 61 -5.42 -7.30 -3.44
CA THR A 61 -5.03 -6.97 -4.82
C THR A 61 -6.01 -7.55 -5.84
N GLY A 62 -5.79 -7.27 -7.10
CA GLY A 62 -6.62 -7.73 -8.22
C GLY A 62 -6.82 -6.64 -9.26
N SER A 63 -7.37 -7.02 -10.41
CA SER A 63 -7.65 -6.06 -11.49
C SER A 63 -8.87 -5.20 -11.16
N ASN A 64 -9.96 -5.80 -10.67
CA ASN A 64 -11.20 -5.15 -10.31
C ASN A 64 -11.68 -5.62 -8.92
N GLY A 65 -12.64 -4.94 -8.32
CA GLY A 65 -13.33 -5.38 -7.11
C GLY A 65 -12.60 -5.12 -5.79
N LYS A 66 -11.33 -4.70 -5.77
CA LYS A 66 -10.56 -4.43 -4.54
C LYS A 66 -11.32 -3.53 -3.56
N THR A 67 -11.77 -2.38 -4.00
CA THR A 67 -12.51 -1.43 -3.16
C THR A 67 -13.84 -2.02 -2.65
N MET A 68 -14.54 -2.79 -3.47
CA MET A 68 -15.79 -3.46 -3.04
C MET A 68 -15.52 -4.46 -1.91
N VAL A 69 -14.55 -5.34 -2.09
CA VAL A 69 -14.16 -6.33 -1.07
C VAL A 69 -13.72 -5.64 0.21
N LYS A 70 -12.88 -4.61 0.12
CA LYS A 70 -12.47 -3.79 1.26
C LYS A 70 -13.67 -3.18 2.01
N GLU A 71 -14.61 -2.57 1.29
CA GLU A 71 -15.78 -1.95 1.93
C GLU A 71 -16.70 -2.99 2.56
N TRP A 72 -16.88 -4.16 1.95
CA TRP A 72 -17.66 -5.24 2.54
C TRP A 72 -17.00 -5.80 3.79
N LEU A 73 -15.70 -6.04 3.77
CA LEU A 73 -14.97 -6.47 4.96
C LEU A 73 -15.08 -5.42 6.08
N TYR A 74 -14.95 -4.15 5.76
CA TYR A 74 -15.15 -3.09 6.72
C TYR A 74 -16.56 -3.11 7.35
N GLN A 75 -17.60 -3.24 6.53
CA GLN A 75 -19.00 -3.29 7.02
C GLN A 75 -19.25 -4.51 7.90
N LEU A 76 -18.64 -5.66 7.59
CA LEU A 76 -18.80 -6.88 8.36
C LEU A 76 -18.02 -6.85 9.69
N LEU A 77 -16.84 -6.26 9.71
CA LEU A 77 -15.95 -6.29 10.88
C LEU A 77 -16.16 -5.09 11.83
N SER A 78 -16.47 -3.91 11.30
CA SER A 78 -16.52 -2.67 12.09
C SER A 78 -17.60 -2.66 13.22
N PRO A 79 -18.69 -3.45 13.18
CA PRO A 79 -19.59 -3.53 14.33
C PRO A 79 -18.98 -4.15 15.59
N SER A 80 -17.89 -4.92 15.45
CA SER A 80 -17.25 -5.66 16.55
C SER A 80 -15.77 -5.34 16.75
N MET A 81 -15.13 -4.64 15.82
CA MET A 81 -13.69 -4.38 15.81
C MET A 81 -13.36 -2.96 15.34
N PHE A 82 -12.27 -2.38 15.84
CA PHE A 82 -11.70 -1.17 15.29
C PHE A 82 -10.87 -1.49 14.03
N VAL A 83 -11.44 -1.20 12.87
CA VAL A 83 -10.86 -1.49 11.57
C VAL A 83 -10.26 -0.22 10.97
N THR A 84 -8.96 -0.23 10.69
CA THR A 84 -8.30 0.78 9.83
C THR A 84 -8.26 0.26 8.40
N ARG A 85 -8.72 1.05 7.44
CA ARG A 85 -8.73 0.67 6.01
C ARG A 85 -8.25 1.78 5.10
N SER A 86 -7.87 1.40 3.88
CA SER A 86 -7.57 2.37 2.83
C SER A 86 -8.75 3.32 2.60
N PRO A 87 -8.56 4.65 2.73
CA PRO A 87 -9.57 5.62 2.36
C PRO A 87 -9.86 5.54 0.85
N ARG A 88 -11.14 5.50 0.45
CA ARG A 88 -11.49 5.43 -0.98
C ARG A 88 -10.72 4.31 -1.69
N SER A 89 -10.06 4.63 -2.82
CA SER A 89 -9.21 3.71 -3.59
C SER A 89 -7.72 4.08 -3.46
N TYR A 90 -7.26 4.37 -2.22
CA TYR A 90 -5.86 4.68 -1.94
C TYR A 90 -5.03 3.39 -1.99
N ASN A 91 -4.69 2.95 -3.20
CA ASN A 91 -4.02 1.67 -3.49
C ASN A 91 -2.68 1.81 -4.23
N SER A 92 -2.23 3.04 -4.50
CA SER A 92 -0.99 3.34 -5.23
C SER A 92 0.24 3.42 -4.32
N GLN A 93 1.41 3.64 -4.93
CA GLN A 93 2.70 3.85 -4.25
C GLN A 93 2.70 4.98 -3.21
N ILE A 94 1.77 5.94 -3.31
CA ILE A 94 1.56 7.01 -2.32
C ILE A 94 0.34 6.71 -1.44
N GLY A 95 -0.72 6.16 -2.03
CA GLY A 95 -1.98 5.91 -1.32
C GLY A 95 -1.86 4.86 -0.22
N VAL A 96 -1.09 3.79 -0.46
CA VAL A 96 -0.86 2.74 0.54
C VAL A 96 -0.10 3.26 1.77
N PRO A 97 1.04 3.96 1.64
CA PRO A 97 1.70 4.56 2.79
C PRO A 97 0.79 5.47 3.62
N LEU A 98 0.00 6.32 2.95
CA LEU A 98 -0.93 7.22 3.63
C LEU A 98 -2.07 6.46 4.34
N SER A 99 -2.48 5.30 3.80
CA SER A 99 -3.50 4.45 4.41
C SER A 99 -2.99 3.74 5.65
N VAL A 100 -1.80 3.16 5.58
CA VAL A 100 -1.15 2.48 6.70
C VAL A 100 -0.84 3.46 7.83
N TRP A 101 -0.49 4.70 7.52
CA TRP A 101 -0.26 5.77 8.49
C TRP A 101 -1.48 6.13 9.34
N LEU A 102 -2.69 5.70 8.97
CA LEU A 102 -3.92 5.88 9.76
C LEU A 102 -4.06 4.88 10.91
N MET A 103 -3.25 3.83 10.95
CA MET A 103 -3.24 2.87 12.06
C MET A 103 -2.82 3.56 13.35
N ASN A 104 -3.45 3.17 14.45
CA ASN A 104 -3.19 3.70 15.79
C ASN A 104 -3.43 2.61 16.84
N GLU A 105 -3.20 2.91 18.11
CA GLU A 105 -3.32 1.98 19.24
C GLU A 105 -4.71 1.32 19.37
N GLN A 106 -5.75 1.89 18.78
CA GLN A 106 -7.09 1.31 18.79
C GLN A 106 -7.30 0.31 17.64
N THR A 107 -6.46 0.34 16.62
CA THR A 107 -6.61 -0.53 15.44
C THR A 107 -6.45 -2.00 15.81
N GLN A 108 -7.47 -2.81 15.54
CA GLN A 108 -7.48 -4.25 15.78
C GLN A 108 -7.31 -5.07 14.49
N VAL A 109 -7.69 -4.49 13.35
CA VAL A 109 -7.54 -5.09 12.02
C VAL A 109 -7.22 -4.00 11.01
N GLY A 110 -6.24 -4.24 10.15
CA GLY A 110 -5.96 -3.41 8.98
C GLY A 110 -6.53 -4.03 7.70
N VAL A 111 -7.13 -3.23 6.80
CA VAL A 111 -7.64 -3.69 5.50
C VAL A 111 -7.15 -2.73 4.40
N PHE A 112 -6.14 -3.15 3.64
CA PHE A 112 -5.46 -2.28 2.68
C PHE A 112 -5.53 -2.81 1.26
N GLU A 113 -5.77 -1.90 0.30
CA GLU A 113 -5.74 -2.20 -1.12
C GLU A 113 -4.32 -2.00 -1.68
N ALA A 114 -3.86 -2.94 -2.51
CA ALA A 114 -2.63 -2.84 -3.29
C ALA A 114 -2.95 -2.86 -4.79
N GLY A 115 -2.71 -1.75 -5.46
CA GLY A 115 -2.89 -1.59 -6.91
C GLY A 115 -1.56 -1.34 -7.59
N ILE A 116 -1.35 -2.01 -8.72
CA ILE A 116 -0.18 -1.84 -9.58
C ILE A 116 -0.60 -1.50 -10.99
N SER A 117 0.22 -0.74 -11.66
CA SER A 117 0.12 -0.42 -13.09
C SER A 117 1.34 -0.89 -13.88
N MET A 118 2.48 -1.10 -13.23
CA MET A 118 3.74 -1.52 -13.85
C MET A 118 4.35 -2.70 -13.10
N PRO A 119 5.18 -3.53 -13.77
CA PRO A 119 6.03 -4.51 -13.09
C PRO A 119 6.97 -3.85 -12.07
N GLY A 120 7.24 -4.55 -10.96
CA GLY A 120 8.13 -4.10 -9.89
C GLY A 120 7.48 -3.18 -8.85
N GLU A 121 6.20 -2.85 -8.98
CA GLU A 121 5.50 -1.96 -8.04
C GLU A 121 4.99 -2.68 -6.79
N MET A 122 4.66 -3.98 -6.87
CA MET A 122 4.00 -4.69 -5.77
C MET A 122 4.93 -4.94 -4.59
N LEU A 123 6.22 -5.11 -4.82
CA LEU A 123 7.18 -5.37 -3.75
C LEU A 123 7.16 -4.27 -2.68
N ALA A 124 7.23 -3.00 -3.10
CA ALA A 124 7.18 -1.88 -2.16
C ALA A 124 5.83 -1.81 -1.40
N LEU A 125 4.72 -2.16 -2.05
CA LEU A 125 3.41 -2.20 -1.41
C LEU A 125 3.32 -3.35 -0.40
N ARG A 126 3.86 -4.54 -0.73
CA ARG A 126 3.94 -5.67 0.17
C ARG A 126 4.73 -5.32 1.43
N ASP A 127 5.91 -4.71 1.28
CA ASP A 127 6.79 -4.35 2.39
C ASP A 127 6.13 -3.34 3.35
N ILE A 128 5.25 -2.47 2.83
CA ILE A 128 4.49 -1.53 3.65
C ILE A 128 3.27 -2.18 4.31
N ILE A 129 2.52 -3.02 3.58
CA ILE A 129 1.28 -3.62 4.08
C ILE A 129 1.58 -4.79 5.03
N GLN A 130 2.56 -5.64 4.68
CA GLN A 130 2.92 -6.86 5.38
C GLN A 130 1.66 -7.66 5.77
N PRO A 131 0.90 -8.17 4.78
CA PRO A 131 -0.38 -8.81 5.05
C PRO A 131 -0.19 -10.15 5.76
N THR A 132 -1.03 -10.45 6.75
CA THR A 132 -1.19 -11.79 7.30
C THR A 132 -2.24 -12.59 6.52
N ILE A 133 -3.17 -11.88 5.87
CA ILE A 133 -4.18 -12.46 4.98
C ILE A 133 -4.10 -11.70 3.65
N ALA A 134 -3.85 -12.41 2.56
CA ALA A 134 -3.76 -11.82 1.23
C ALA A 134 -4.93 -12.29 0.34
N VAL A 135 -5.54 -11.35 -0.38
CA VAL A 135 -6.71 -11.60 -1.24
C VAL A 135 -6.42 -11.14 -2.66
N LEU A 136 -6.57 -12.04 -3.64
CA LEU A 136 -6.62 -11.70 -5.06
C LEU A 136 -8.07 -11.76 -5.54
N THR A 137 -8.67 -10.62 -5.82
CA THR A 137 -10.10 -10.54 -6.19
C THR A 137 -10.38 -11.12 -7.57
N ASN A 138 -9.58 -10.79 -8.54
CA ASN A 138 -9.62 -11.36 -9.90
C ASN A 138 -8.39 -10.94 -10.71
N LEU A 139 -8.21 -11.59 -11.86
CA LEU A 139 -7.24 -11.24 -12.88
C LEU A 139 -7.97 -10.82 -14.16
N GLY A 140 -7.80 -9.58 -14.61
CA GLY A 140 -8.50 -9.02 -15.76
C GLY A 140 -7.63 -8.06 -16.57
N ALA A 141 -8.18 -7.46 -17.62
CA ALA A 141 -7.43 -6.68 -18.61
C ALA A 141 -6.88 -5.31 -18.15
N ALA A 142 -7.27 -4.81 -16.95
CA ALA A 142 -6.80 -3.51 -16.47
C ALA A 142 -5.26 -3.43 -16.43
N HIS A 143 -4.67 -2.42 -17.08
CA HIS A 143 -3.21 -2.21 -17.21
C HIS A 143 -2.47 -3.37 -17.90
N GLN A 144 -3.14 -4.18 -18.73
CA GLN A 144 -2.51 -5.31 -19.42
C GLN A 144 -1.43 -4.86 -20.42
N GLU A 145 -1.56 -3.67 -20.97
CA GLU A 145 -0.60 -3.06 -21.90
C GLU A 145 0.82 -2.92 -21.31
N ASN A 146 0.96 -2.94 -20.01
CA ASN A 146 2.24 -2.80 -19.30
C ASN A 146 2.87 -4.14 -18.91
N PHE A 147 2.21 -5.27 -19.22
CA PHE A 147 2.67 -6.62 -18.90
C PHE A 147 2.73 -7.46 -20.17
N SER A 148 3.76 -8.30 -20.29
CA SER A 148 3.95 -9.15 -21.47
C SER A 148 2.92 -10.30 -21.56
N SER A 149 2.36 -10.72 -20.43
CA SER A 149 1.32 -11.75 -20.34
C SER A 149 0.45 -11.60 -19.09
N MET A 150 -0.67 -12.36 -19.05
CA MET A 150 -1.52 -12.45 -17.87
C MET A 150 -0.82 -13.17 -16.72
N GLU A 151 0.01 -14.17 -17.04
CA GLU A 151 0.81 -14.87 -16.05
C GLU A 151 1.85 -13.97 -15.39
N GLU A 152 2.55 -13.11 -16.15
CA GLU A 152 3.48 -12.13 -15.58
C GLU A 152 2.77 -11.19 -14.63
N LYS A 153 1.63 -10.65 -15.04
CA LYS A 153 0.79 -9.78 -14.21
C LYS A 153 0.27 -10.49 -12.96
N CYS A 154 -0.08 -11.77 -13.08
CA CYS A 154 -0.46 -12.59 -11.95
C CYS A 154 0.69 -12.73 -10.96
N ARG A 155 1.90 -13.12 -11.43
CA ARG A 155 3.10 -13.23 -10.59
C ARG A 155 3.41 -11.92 -9.87
N GLU A 156 3.32 -10.80 -10.56
CA GLU A 156 3.52 -9.48 -9.94
C GLU A 156 2.52 -9.23 -8.80
N LYS A 157 1.23 -9.57 -8.99
CA LYS A 157 0.22 -9.43 -7.95
C LYS A 157 0.43 -10.40 -6.79
N LEU A 158 0.89 -11.61 -7.06
CA LEU A 158 1.16 -12.63 -6.04
C LEU A 158 2.36 -12.29 -5.14
N ILE A 159 3.19 -11.30 -5.49
CA ILE A 159 4.20 -10.77 -4.56
C ILE A 159 3.56 -10.30 -3.25
N LEU A 160 2.31 -9.81 -3.28
CA LEU A 160 1.57 -9.45 -2.06
C LEU A 160 1.30 -10.65 -1.14
N PHE A 161 1.32 -11.88 -1.66
CA PHE A 161 1.04 -13.11 -0.92
C PHE A 161 2.24 -13.62 -0.12
N HIS A 162 3.43 -13.15 -0.48
CA HIS A 162 4.65 -13.57 0.18
C HIS A 162 4.58 -13.25 1.69
N ASP A 163 4.88 -14.23 2.52
CA ASP A 163 4.80 -14.18 3.99
C ASP A 163 3.36 -14.07 4.57
N ALA A 164 2.30 -14.15 3.76
CA ALA A 164 0.95 -14.21 4.26
C ALA A 164 0.63 -15.62 4.82
N GLU A 165 -0.01 -15.65 6.01
CA GLU A 165 -0.44 -16.92 6.65
C GLU A 165 -1.64 -17.54 5.94
N THR A 166 -2.45 -16.71 5.29
CA THR A 166 -3.65 -17.14 4.56
C THR A 166 -3.74 -16.44 3.23
N VAL A 167 -3.97 -17.20 2.16
CA VAL A 167 -4.19 -16.68 0.81
C VAL A 167 -5.58 -17.02 0.31
N ILE A 168 -6.27 -16.06 -0.30
CA ILE A 168 -7.62 -16.20 -0.82
C ILE A 168 -7.64 -15.74 -2.27
N TYR A 169 -8.06 -16.62 -3.17
CA TYR A 169 -8.14 -16.36 -4.61
C TYR A 169 -9.24 -17.18 -5.27
N ASP A 170 -9.55 -16.87 -6.53
CA ASP A 170 -10.48 -17.64 -7.35
C ASP A 170 -9.76 -18.88 -7.91
N GLY A 171 -10.06 -20.06 -7.35
CA GLY A 171 -9.50 -21.32 -7.77
C GLY A 171 -10.03 -21.84 -9.13
N ASP A 172 -11.11 -21.25 -9.65
CA ASP A 172 -11.66 -21.59 -10.97
C ASP A 172 -10.97 -20.78 -12.10
N ASP A 173 -10.19 -19.73 -11.78
CA ASP A 173 -9.37 -19.03 -12.75
C ASP A 173 -8.13 -19.85 -13.11
N GLU A 174 -8.06 -20.30 -14.38
CA GLU A 174 -6.99 -21.17 -14.88
C GLU A 174 -5.61 -20.51 -14.80
N VAL A 175 -5.51 -19.18 -15.03
CA VAL A 175 -4.24 -18.46 -15.00
C VAL A 175 -3.75 -18.35 -13.56
N ILE A 176 -4.63 -17.96 -12.65
CA ILE A 176 -4.29 -17.84 -11.22
C ILE A 176 -3.86 -19.20 -10.67
N SER A 177 -4.66 -20.24 -10.89
CA SER A 177 -4.39 -21.60 -10.40
C SER A 177 -3.08 -22.18 -10.96
N LYS A 178 -2.79 -21.91 -12.24
CA LYS A 178 -1.53 -22.32 -12.86
C LYS A 178 -0.33 -21.63 -12.23
N VAL A 179 -0.42 -20.30 -12.03
CA VAL A 179 0.70 -19.51 -11.49
C VAL A 179 0.91 -19.81 -10.02
N ILE A 180 -0.15 -19.96 -9.21
CA ILE A 180 -0.03 -20.32 -7.79
C ILE A 180 0.62 -21.69 -7.62
N ALA A 181 0.36 -22.65 -8.51
CA ALA A 181 1.01 -23.96 -8.45
C ALA A 181 2.54 -23.92 -8.63
N GLU A 182 3.10 -22.82 -9.11
CA GLU A 182 4.56 -22.58 -9.15
C GLU A 182 5.14 -22.26 -7.76
N TYR A 183 4.30 -21.95 -6.76
CA TYR A 183 4.66 -21.57 -5.40
C TYR A 183 4.08 -22.55 -4.37
N PRO A 184 4.75 -23.68 -4.10
CA PRO A 184 4.21 -24.75 -3.26
C PRO A 184 4.00 -24.36 -1.79
N ASP A 185 4.54 -23.23 -1.38
CA ASP A 185 4.45 -22.72 -0.01
C ASP A 185 3.23 -21.77 0.21
N TYR A 186 2.39 -21.59 -0.82
CA TYR A 186 1.14 -20.79 -0.74
C TYR A 186 -0.07 -21.65 -0.44
#